data_cce36f4886e77ba50b1cf72e2604e489
#
_entry.id   cce36f4886e77ba50b1cf72e2604e489
#
_cell.length_a   1.000
_cell.length_b   1.000
_cell.length_c   1.000
_cell.angle_alpha   90.00
_cell.angle_beta   90.00
_cell.angle_gamma   90.00
#
_symmetry.space_group_name_H-M   'P 1'
#
loop_
_entity.id
_entity.type
_entity.pdbx_description
1 polymer ?
#
loop_
_entity_poly.entity_id
_entity_poly.type
_entity_poly.pdbx_seq_one_letter_code
_entity_poly.pdbx_strand_id
1 'polypeptide(L)'
;MTMTDFNLWTWNSRVFPGIDPLVVRKNDKVRIRVGNLTMTNHPIHIHGHEFTVTGTDGGPVPPSARWPEVTTDVAVGQMRQIELLADEEGDWAFHCHKSHHTMNAMGHDVPTLIGVDHSGLMQKINKLVPDYMVMGERGMADMTEMKMPLPANTLPMMSGDGPFGSVEMGGMFSVFKVRKDQAPGDYKDPVSYTHLTLPTKA
;
A
#
# COMPACT_ATOMS: atom_id res chain seq x y z
N MET A 1 23.56 -4.55 -14.67
CA MET A 1 22.54 -4.45 -13.60
C MET A 1 21.35 -5.30 -14.03
N THR A 2 21.04 -6.31 -13.29
CA THR A 2 19.90 -7.20 -13.56
C THR A 2 18.67 -6.74 -12.78
N MET A 3 17.49 -7.14 -13.22
CA MET A 3 16.22 -6.80 -12.52
C MET A 3 16.17 -7.37 -11.09
N THR A 4 16.96 -8.38 -10.81
CA THR A 4 17.10 -9.01 -9.49
C THR A 4 17.89 -8.15 -8.48
N ASP A 5 18.58 -7.11 -8.97
CA ASP A 5 19.34 -6.21 -8.09
C ASP A 5 18.45 -5.18 -7.38
N PHE A 6 17.18 -5.04 -7.81
CA PHE A 6 16.21 -4.15 -7.18
C PHE A 6 15.41 -4.89 -6.12
N ASN A 7 15.48 -4.41 -4.90
CA ASN A 7 14.75 -4.97 -3.75
C ASN A 7 13.96 -3.92 -2.95
N LEU A 8 13.89 -2.68 -3.43
CA LEU A 8 13.11 -1.61 -2.81
C LEU A 8 12.11 -1.02 -3.81
N TRP A 9 10.84 -1.18 -3.52
CA TRP A 9 9.73 -0.75 -4.35
C TRP A 9 8.92 0.31 -3.63
N THR A 10 8.72 1.45 -4.26
CA THR A 10 8.16 2.63 -3.62
C THR A 10 7.04 3.25 -4.45
N TRP A 11 6.13 3.98 -3.80
CA TRP A 11 5.27 4.99 -4.42
C TRP A 11 5.67 6.38 -3.95
N ASN A 12 5.94 7.26 -4.91
CA ASN A 12 6.39 8.63 -4.63
C ASN A 12 7.55 8.65 -3.64
N SER A 13 8.52 7.74 -3.82
CA SER A 13 9.70 7.56 -2.96
C SER A 13 9.41 7.15 -1.52
N ARG A 14 8.23 6.62 -1.25
CA ARG A 14 7.83 6.14 0.07
C ARG A 14 7.38 4.68 0.02
N VAL A 15 7.43 4.01 1.14
CA VAL A 15 6.92 2.66 1.38
C VAL A 15 5.82 2.70 2.44
N PHE A 16 4.92 1.72 2.42
CA PHE A 16 3.91 1.59 3.48
C PHE A 16 4.60 1.35 4.86
N PRO A 17 4.16 1.99 5.94
CA PRO A 17 2.99 2.86 6.08
C PRO A 17 3.24 4.36 5.82
N GLY A 18 4.40 4.74 5.31
CA GLY A 18 4.78 6.14 5.05
C GLY A 18 4.19 6.72 3.75
N ILE A 19 3.44 5.95 2.97
CA ILE A 19 2.69 6.43 1.82
C ILE A 19 1.38 7.05 2.31
N ASP A 20 1.11 8.29 1.91
CA ASP A 20 -0.12 8.97 2.31
C ASP A 20 -1.34 8.18 1.78
N PRO A 21 -2.38 7.96 2.60
CA PRO A 21 -3.61 7.33 2.15
C PRO A 21 -4.35 8.21 1.15
N LEU A 22 -5.12 7.58 0.29
CA LEU A 22 -6.04 8.25 -0.64
C LEU A 22 -7.38 8.45 0.09
N VAL A 23 -7.63 9.66 0.59
CA VAL A 23 -8.84 9.97 1.36
C VAL A 23 -9.86 10.67 0.47
N VAL A 24 -11.07 10.14 0.45
CA VAL A 24 -12.17 10.65 -0.36
C VAL A 24 -13.48 10.58 0.40
N ARG A 25 -14.45 11.38 0.00
CA ARG A 25 -15.81 11.31 0.51
C ARG A 25 -16.62 10.28 -0.27
N LYS A 26 -17.56 9.63 0.40
CA LYS A 26 -18.53 8.73 -0.26
C LYS A 26 -19.24 9.45 -1.41
N ASN A 27 -19.33 8.75 -2.54
CA ASN A 27 -19.85 9.20 -3.83
C ASN A 27 -18.98 10.24 -4.57
N ASP A 28 -17.76 10.48 -4.14
CA ASP A 28 -16.83 11.26 -4.95
C ASP A 28 -16.43 10.49 -6.22
N LYS A 29 -16.32 11.24 -7.31
CA LYS A 29 -15.70 10.76 -8.54
C LYS A 29 -14.21 10.96 -8.44
N VAL A 30 -13.48 9.86 -8.39
CA VAL A 30 -12.04 9.86 -8.14
C VAL A 30 -11.30 9.58 -9.43
N ARG A 31 -10.25 10.35 -9.68
CA ARG A 31 -9.32 10.14 -10.78
C ARG A 31 -7.93 9.92 -10.23
N ILE A 32 -7.35 8.77 -10.52
CA ILE A 32 -5.99 8.43 -10.15
C ILE A 32 -5.15 8.36 -11.43
N ARG A 33 -3.99 9.01 -11.39
CA ARG A 33 -2.99 8.94 -12.46
C ARG A 33 -1.76 8.25 -11.94
N VAL A 34 -1.37 7.18 -12.62
CA VAL A 34 -0.20 6.38 -12.27
C VAL A 34 0.80 6.46 -13.40
N GLY A 35 2.03 6.84 -13.07
CA GLY A 35 3.17 6.83 -13.98
C GLY A 35 4.22 5.84 -13.51
N ASN A 36 4.68 4.98 -14.40
CA ASN A 36 5.73 4.02 -14.10
C ASN A 36 7.08 4.52 -14.61
N LEU A 37 7.90 5.01 -13.71
CA LEU A 37 9.27 5.48 -13.98
C LEU A 37 10.33 4.43 -13.62
N THR A 38 9.93 3.19 -13.43
CA THR A 38 10.81 2.09 -13.01
C THR A 38 11.16 1.18 -14.18
N MET A 39 11.91 0.12 -13.91
CA MET A 39 12.39 -0.82 -14.92
C MET A 39 11.58 -2.13 -14.96
N THR A 40 10.45 -2.19 -14.26
CA THR A 40 9.51 -3.31 -14.29
C THR A 40 8.07 -2.80 -14.33
N ASN A 41 7.14 -3.64 -14.74
CA ASN A 41 5.73 -3.29 -14.73
C ASN A 41 5.11 -3.37 -13.33
N HIS A 42 4.03 -2.64 -13.13
CA HIS A 42 3.27 -2.61 -11.88
C HIS A 42 1.79 -2.81 -12.17
N PRO A 43 1.22 -3.99 -11.90
CA PRO A 43 -0.22 -4.19 -11.88
C PRO A 43 -0.82 -3.46 -10.67
N ILE A 44 -1.54 -2.40 -10.89
CA ILE A 44 -2.15 -1.57 -9.85
C ILE A 44 -3.57 -2.04 -9.60
N HIS A 45 -3.83 -2.42 -8.35
CA HIS A 45 -5.07 -3.04 -7.90
C HIS A 45 -5.74 -2.23 -6.80
N ILE A 46 -7.07 -2.20 -6.83
CA ILE A 46 -7.91 -1.63 -5.78
C ILE A 46 -8.89 -2.69 -5.26
N HIS A 47 -9.10 -2.70 -3.96
CA HIS A 47 -10.13 -3.50 -3.33
C HIS A 47 -11.47 -2.74 -3.25
N GLY A 48 -12.56 -3.47 -3.21
CA GLY A 48 -13.90 -2.97 -2.93
C GLY A 48 -14.52 -2.06 -3.99
N HIS A 49 -13.78 -1.69 -5.02
CA HIS A 49 -14.22 -0.79 -6.08
C HIS A 49 -13.79 -1.29 -7.45
N GLU A 50 -14.59 -0.95 -8.45
CA GLU A 50 -14.25 -1.08 -9.85
C GLU A 50 -13.85 0.29 -10.41
N PHE A 51 -12.87 0.34 -11.27
CA PHE A 51 -12.50 1.56 -11.98
C PHE A 51 -12.59 1.38 -13.50
N THR A 52 -12.68 2.49 -14.20
CA THR A 52 -12.61 2.54 -15.66
C THR A 52 -11.27 3.14 -16.08
N VAL A 53 -10.59 2.51 -17.04
CA VAL A 53 -9.39 3.08 -17.67
C VAL A 53 -9.84 4.15 -18.66
N THR A 54 -9.49 5.40 -18.35
CA THR A 54 -9.93 6.59 -19.10
C THR A 54 -8.82 7.31 -19.84
N GLY A 55 -7.57 6.94 -19.58
CA GLY A 55 -6.41 7.51 -20.25
C GLY A 55 -5.18 6.62 -20.19
N THR A 56 -4.32 6.78 -21.19
CA THR A 56 -3.01 6.15 -21.32
C THR A 56 -1.94 7.21 -21.51
N ASP A 57 -0.68 6.80 -21.66
CA ASP A 57 0.43 7.68 -22.06
C ASP A 57 0.21 8.35 -23.42
N GLY A 58 -0.60 7.77 -24.29
CA GLY A 58 -1.01 8.36 -25.58
C GLY A 58 -2.16 9.37 -25.48
N GLY A 59 -2.73 9.59 -24.30
CA GLY A 59 -3.82 10.53 -24.10
C GLY A 59 -5.14 9.86 -23.64
N PRO A 60 -6.27 10.56 -23.78
CA PRO A 60 -7.56 10.06 -23.32
C PRO A 60 -8.05 8.89 -24.16
N VAL A 61 -8.57 7.86 -23.50
CA VAL A 61 -9.28 6.75 -24.16
C VAL A 61 -10.66 7.24 -24.60
N PRO A 62 -11.03 7.10 -25.88
CA PRO A 62 -12.37 7.44 -26.35
C PRO A 62 -13.45 6.72 -25.53
N PRO A 63 -14.60 7.36 -25.22
CA PRO A 63 -15.62 6.75 -24.38
C PRO A 63 -16.07 5.35 -24.82
N SER A 64 -16.15 5.11 -26.13
CA SER A 64 -16.53 3.81 -26.70
C SER A 64 -15.47 2.71 -26.53
N ALA A 65 -14.25 3.07 -26.14
CA ALA A 65 -13.13 2.14 -25.98
C ALA A 65 -12.68 2.04 -24.51
N ARG A 66 -13.42 2.64 -23.57
CA ARG A 66 -13.16 2.51 -22.14
C ARG A 66 -13.69 1.18 -21.64
N TRP A 67 -12.98 0.62 -20.66
CA TRP A 67 -13.34 -0.68 -20.08
C TRP A 67 -13.18 -0.66 -18.56
N PRO A 68 -13.98 -1.46 -17.84
CA PRO A 68 -13.86 -1.62 -16.40
C PRO A 68 -12.75 -2.59 -16.05
N GLU A 69 -12.07 -2.32 -14.95
CA GLU A 69 -11.05 -3.18 -14.34
C GLU A 69 -11.04 -3.01 -12.83
N VAL A 70 -10.38 -3.93 -12.14
CA VAL A 70 -9.98 -3.81 -10.74
C VAL A 70 -8.46 -3.85 -10.60
N THR A 71 -7.78 -4.23 -11.69
CA THR A 71 -6.31 -4.26 -11.78
C THR A 71 -5.90 -3.81 -13.17
N THR A 72 -5.07 -2.77 -13.25
CA THR A 72 -4.51 -2.32 -14.52
C THR A 72 -3.00 -2.41 -14.52
N ASP A 73 -2.42 -2.99 -15.57
CA ASP A 73 -0.97 -3.04 -15.70
C ASP A 73 -0.42 -1.70 -16.19
N VAL A 74 0.59 -1.20 -15.52
CA VAL A 74 1.36 -0.03 -15.93
C VAL A 74 2.76 -0.50 -16.31
N ALA A 75 2.98 -0.68 -17.59
CA ALA A 75 4.27 -1.15 -18.08
C ALA A 75 5.35 -0.08 -17.94
N VAL A 76 6.60 -0.49 -18.14
CA VAL A 76 7.77 0.40 -18.04
C VAL A 76 7.59 1.62 -18.97
N GLY A 77 7.74 2.81 -18.41
CA GLY A 77 7.59 4.08 -19.12
C GLY A 77 6.15 4.47 -19.47
N GLN A 78 5.15 3.69 -19.03
CA GLN A 78 3.76 3.97 -19.31
C GLN A 78 3.07 4.76 -18.21
N MET A 79 1.97 5.38 -18.58
CA MET A 79 1.02 6.03 -17.69
C MET A 79 -0.37 5.45 -17.87
N ARG A 80 -1.15 5.44 -16.80
CA ARG A 80 -2.59 5.09 -16.82
C ARG A 80 -3.36 6.14 -16.02
N GLN A 81 -4.54 6.49 -16.55
CA GLN A 81 -5.54 7.24 -15.82
C GLN A 81 -6.73 6.33 -15.58
N ILE A 82 -7.10 6.17 -14.32
CA ILE A 82 -8.26 5.38 -13.89
C ILE A 82 -9.25 6.29 -13.19
N GLU A 83 -10.53 6.03 -13.39
CA GLU A 83 -11.62 6.77 -12.76
C GLU A 83 -12.60 5.79 -12.11
N LEU A 84 -13.01 6.11 -10.89
CA LEU A 84 -13.95 5.31 -10.12
C LEU A 84 -14.93 6.19 -9.34
N LEU A 85 -16.02 5.58 -8.92
CA LEU A 85 -16.95 6.13 -7.96
C LEU A 85 -16.63 5.55 -6.58
N ALA A 86 -16.45 6.39 -5.58
CA ALA A 86 -16.18 5.96 -4.20
C ALA A 86 -17.52 5.68 -3.47
N ASP A 87 -18.23 4.63 -3.87
CA ASP A 87 -19.59 4.32 -3.40
C ASP A 87 -19.65 3.44 -2.17
N GLU A 88 -18.57 2.73 -1.84
CA GLU A 88 -18.50 1.86 -0.67
C GLU A 88 -17.61 2.45 0.43
N GLU A 89 -18.19 2.68 1.60
CA GLU A 89 -17.47 3.18 2.78
C GLU A 89 -16.49 2.15 3.31
N GLY A 90 -15.34 2.62 3.80
CA GLY A 90 -14.37 1.76 4.44
C GLY A 90 -12.92 2.12 4.12
N ASP A 91 -12.05 1.24 4.54
CA ASP A 91 -10.62 1.26 4.25
C ASP A 91 -10.30 0.13 3.28
N TRP A 92 -9.92 0.50 2.08
CA TRP A 92 -9.71 -0.41 0.98
C TRP A 92 -8.24 -0.46 0.60
N ALA A 93 -7.70 -1.65 0.39
CA ALA A 93 -6.34 -1.81 -0.07
C ALA A 93 -6.18 -1.24 -1.50
N PHE A 94 -5.13 -0.46 -1.71
CA PHE A 94 -4.70 0.02 -3.01
C PHE A 94 -3.22 -0.26 -3.15
N HIS A 95 -2.83 -1.16 -4.07
CA HIS A 95 -1.48 -1.69 -4.08
C HIS A 95 -1.03 -2.20 -5.44
N CYS A 96 0.27 -2.38 -5.60
CA CYS A 96 0.81 -3.19 -6.69
C CYS A 96 0.52 -4.66 -6.43
N HIS A 97 0.03 -5.41 -7.42
CA HIS A 97 -0.35 -6.81 -7.23
C HIS A 97 0.81 -7.80 -7.43
N LYS A 98 2.03 -7.31 -7.57
CA LYS A 98 3.24 -8.15 -7.44
C LYS A 98 3.62 -8.23 -5.97
N SER A 99 3.55 -9.41 -5.38
CA SER A 99 3.77 -9.61 -3.94
C SER A 99 5.08 -9.01 -3.44
N HIS A 100 6.18 -9.25 -4.14
CA HIS A 100 7.48 -8.71 -3.74
C HIS A 100 7.59 -7.18 -3.87
N HIS A 101 6.77 -6.53 -4.71
CA HIS A 101 6.68 -5.06 -4.77
C HIS A 101 5.83 -4.50 -3.63
N THR A 102 4.77 -5.19 -3.27
CA THR A 102 3.85 -4.79 -2.21
C THR A 102 4.48 -4.93 -0.83
N MET A 103 5.30 -5.95 -0.65
CA MET A 103 5.92 -6.28 0.63
C MET A 103 7.33 -5.72 0.78
N ASN A 104 8.01 -5.38 -0.32
CA ASN A 104 9.46 -5.22 -0.35
C ASN A 104 10.14 -6.50 0.19
N ALA A 105 11.11 -6.36 1.07
CA ALA A 105 11.77 -7.51 1.70
C ALA A 105 11.14 -7.87 3.06
N MET A 106 9.98 -7.31 3.39
CA MET A 106 9.32 -7.57 4.68
C MET A 106 8.78 -9.00 4.70
N GLY A 107 8.91 -9.68 5.83
CA GLY A 107 8.52 -11.08 5.97
C GLY A 107 9.52 -12.08 5.40
N HIS A 108 10.60 -11.62 4.82
CA HIS A 108 11.66 -12.46 4.27
C HIS A 108 13.01 -12.07 4.87
N ASP A 109 13.90 -13.01 5.03
CA ASP A 109 15.27 -12.79 5.49
C ASP A 109 16.14 -12.10 4.39
N VAL A 110 15.62 -11.02 3.84
CA VAL A 110 16.27 -10.24 2.78
C VAL A 110 16.56 -8.83 3.29
N PRO A 111 17.75 -8.27 3.07
CA PRO A 111 18.07 -6.91 3.48
C PRO A 111 17.07 -5.89 2.90
N THR A 112 16.50 -5.04 3.76
CA THR A 112 15.54 -4.01 3.35
C THR A 112 16.19 -2.76 2.75
N LEU A 113 17.50 -2.60 2.97
CA LEU A 113 18.28 -1.46 2.49
C LEU A 113 19.42 -1.93 1.57
N ILE A 114 19.39 -1.47 0.32
CA ILE A 114 20.39 -1.84 -0.69
C ILE A 114 21.73 -1.15 -0.38
N GLY A 115 22.79 -1.94 -0.28
CA GLY A 115 24.14 -1.43 -0.15
C GLY A 115 24.44 -0.71 1.17
N VAL A 116 23.58 -0.87 2.18
CA VAL A 116 23.76 -0.31 3.51
C VAL A 116 24.01 -1.43 4.51
N ASP A 117 25.13 -1.38 5.21
CA ASP A 117 25.36 -2.22 6.38
C ASP A 117 24.58 -1.63 7.58
N HIS A 118 23.52 -2.30 7.98
CA HIS A 118 22.71 -1.93 9.13
C HIS A 118 22.91 -2.82 10.34
N SER A 119 23.94 -3.67 10.32
CA SER A 119 24.29 -4.50 11.48
C SER A 119 24.53 -3.64 12.73
N GLY A 120 23.89 -4.02 13.83
CA GLY A 120 23.93 -3.28 15.08
C GLY A 120 23.19 -1.93 15.09
N LEU A 121 22.45 -1.58 14.04
CA LEU A 121 21.65 -0.35 13.99
C LEU A 121 20.54 -0.36 15.05
N MET A 122 19.86 -1.49 15.22
CA MET A 122 18.79 -1.67 16.19
C MET A 122 19.28 -1.35 17.63
N GLN A 123 20.44 -1.87 18.03
CA GLN A 123 21.02 -1.63 19.34
C GLN A 123 21.38 -0.15 19.54
N LYS A 124 21.86 0.53 18.49
CA LYS A 124 22.17 1.96 18.55
C LYS A 124 20.92 2.81 18.69
N ILE A 125 19.88 2.52 17.92
CA ILE A 125 18.61 3.25 17.98
C ILE A 125 17.91 3.02 19.30
N ASN A 126 17.79 1.78 19.78
CA ASN A 126 17.17 1.47 21.06
C ASN A 126 17.89 2.15 22.26
N LYS A 127 19.17 2.38 22.13
CA LYS A 127 19.91 3.15 23.14
C LYS A 127 19.54 4.62 23.16
N LEU A 128 19.22 5.21 22.01
CA LEU A 128 18.86 6.62 21.86
C LEU A 128 17.37 6.87 22.07
N VAL A 129 16.55 5.95 21.64
CA VAL A 129 15.07 6.02 21.69
C VAL A 129 14.55 4.66 22.16
N PRO A 130 14.53 4.38 23.48
CA PRO A 130 14.22 3.04 24.02
C PRO A 130 12.86 2.48 23.61
N ASP A 131 11.86 3.34 23.44
CA ASP A 131 10.49 2.95 23.09
C ASP A 131 10.24 2.90 21.57
N TYR A 132 11.25 3.16 20.77
CA TYR A 132 11.13 3.11 19.32
C TYR A 132 11.36 1.69 18.80
N MET A 133 10.36 1.16 18.10
CA MET A 133 10.49 -0.15 17.47
C MET A 133 11.26 0.01 16.17
N VAL A 134 12.50 -0.46 16.18
CA VAL A 134 13.34 -0.46 14.97
C VAL A 134 12.95 -1.62 14.09
N MET A 135 12.80 -1.36 12.82
CA MET A 135 12.74 -2.41 11.79
C MET A 135 14.11 -3.10 11.77
N GLY A 136 14.21 -4.28 12.35
CA GLY A 136 15.46 -5.04 12.47
C GLY A 136 16.03 -5.49 11.13
N GLU A 137 17.02 -6.35 11.17
CA GLU A 137 17.68 -6.90 9.97
C GLU A 137 16.70 -7.68 9.08
N ARG A 138 15.63 -8.24 9.67
CA ARG A 138 14.55 -8.95 9.01
C ARG A 138 13.35 -8.03 8.64
N GLY A 139 13.49 -6.72 8.75
CA GLY A 139 12.39 -5.78 8.50
C GLY A 139 11.27 -5.94 9.51
N MET A 140 10.03 -6.08 9.04
CA MET A 140 8.84 -6.30 9.89
C MET A 140 8.60 -7.78 10.24
N ALA A 141 9.43 -8.70 9.78
CA ALA A 141 9.20 -10.15 9.97
C ALA A 141 8.97 -10.53 11.43
N ASP A 142 9.74 -9.95 12.35
CA ASP A 142 9.61 -10.23 13.79
C ASP A 142 8.26 -9.75 14.35
N MET A 143 7.64 -8.74 13.75
CA MET A 143 6.31 -8.24 14.17
C MET A 143 5.17 -9.09 13.64
N THR A 144 5.32 -9.69 12.47
CA THR A 144 4.26 -10.46 11.82
C THR A 144 4.17 -11.87 12.37
N GLU A 145 5.25 -12.38 12.91
CA GLU A 145 5.24 -13.62 13.69
C GLU A 145 4.50 -13.47 15.03
N MET A 146 4.25 -12.22 15.48
CA MET A 146 3.44 -11.95 16.67
C MET A 146 1.95 -12.07 16.33
N LYS A 147 1.31 -13.12 16.84
CA LYS A 147 -0.14 -13.29 16.72
C LYS A 147 -0.86 -12.26 17.59
N MET A 148 -1.36 -11.20 16.95
CA MET A 148 -2.25 -10.25 17.60
C MET A 148 -3.72 -10.65 17.43
N PRO A 149 -4.56 -10.59 18.48
CA PRO A 149 -5.98 -10.83 18.32
C PRO A 149 -6.58 -9.74 17.43
N LEU A 150 -7.16 -10.15 16.33
CA LEU A 150 -7.89 -9.26 15.42
C LEU A 150 -9.38 -9.26 15.77
N PRO A 151 -10.09 -8.16 15.54
CA PRO A 151 -11.54 -8.15 15.62
C PRO A 151 -12.16 -9.21 14.70
N ALA A 152 -13.32 -9.73 15.07
CA ALA A 152 -14.03 -10.67 14.23
C ALA A 152 -14.32 -10.05 12.83
N ASN A 153 -14.18 -10.86 11.79
CA ASN A 153 -14.31 -10.46 10.39
C ASN A 153 -13.28 -9.43 9.88
N THR A 154 -12.15 -9.31 10.53
CA THR A 154 -11.05 -8.46 10.07
C THR A 154 -9.96 -9.31 9.45
N LEU A 155 -9.59 -9.01 8.21
CA LEU A 155 -8.36 -9.54 7.62
C LEU A 155 -7.19 -8.66 8.04
N PRO A 156 -6.05 -9.24 8.43
CA PRO A 156 -4.89 -8.45 8.76
C PRO A 156 -4.41 -7.69 7.52
N MET A 157 -4.34 -6.37 7.64
CA MET A 157 -3.83 -5.53 6.55
C MET A 157 -2.30 -5.48 6.51
N MET A 158 -1.66 -5.82 7.60
CA MET A 158 -0.20 -5.74 7.75
C MET A 158 0.48 -7.09 7.86
N SER A 159 -0.25 -8.13 8.22
CA SER A 159 0.27 -9.48 8.28
C SER A 159 -0.86 -10.50 8.22
N GLY A 160 -0.58 -11.66 7.67
CA GLY A 160 -1.52 -12.78 7.62
C GLY A 160 -0.82 -14.07 7.27
N ASP A 161 -1.41 -15.19 7.65
CA ASP A 161 -0.87 -16.50 7.28
C ASP A 161 -1.09 -16.75 5.78
N GLY A 162 -0.02 -16.90 5.06
CA GLY A 162 -0.02 -17.35 3.66
C GLY A 162 0.39 -18.81 3.54
N PRO A 163 0.27 -19.39 2.34
CA PRO A 163 0.65 -20.80 2.11
C PRO A 163 2.12 -21.10 2.41
N PHE A 164 2.95 -20.07 2.43
CA PHE A 164 4.41 -20.19 2.59
C PHE A 164 4.94 -19.38 3.79
N GLY A 165 4.08 -18.99 4.71
CA GLY A 165 4.42 -18.17 5.87
C GLY A 165 3.63 -16.86 5.92
N SER A 166 3.96 -16.01 6.87
CA SER A 166 3.32 -14.71 7.05
C SER A 166 3.54 -13.80 5.84
N VAL A 167 2.46 -13.12 5.42
CA VAL A 167 2.45 -12.15 4.31
C VAL A 167 2.28 -10.75 4.89
N GLU A 168 3.11 -9.82 4.47
CA GLU A 168 3.22 -8.48 5.04
C GLU A 168 3.19 -7.40 3.98
N MET A 169 2.75 -6.21 4.40
CA MET A 169 2.74 -5.03 3.56
C MET A 169 3.83 -4.05 4.03
N GLY A 170 4.74 -3.70 3.16
CA GLY A 170 5.85 -2.79 3.50
C GLY A 170 6.46 -2.11 2.28
N GLY A 171 5.77 -2.15 1.16
CA GLY A 171 6.23 -1.58 -0.10
C GLY A 171 5.18 -0.71 -0.77
N MET A 172 4.85 -1.07 -2.01
CA MET A 172 3.87 -0.36 -2.85
C MET A 172 2.43 -0.70 -2.44
N PHE A 173 2.07 -0.30 -1.24
CA PHE A 173 0.76 -0.46 -0.64
C PHE A 173 0.30 0.85 -0.03
N SER A 174 -0.96 1.18 -0.18
CA SER A 174 -1.62 2.29 0.51
C SER A 174 -3.07 1.95 0.78
N VAL A 175 -3.77 2.83 1.46
CA VAL A 175 -5.18 2.67 1.82
C VAL A 175 -6.01 3.71 1.08
N PHE A 176 -7.04 3.25 0.38
CA PHE A 176 -8.09 4.09 -0.17
C PHE A 176 -9.20 4.19 0.87
N LYS A 177 -9.34 5.36 1.49
CA LYS A 177 -10.26 5.62 2.59
C LYS A 177 -11.48 6.37 2.12
N VAL A 178 -12.63 5.71 2.12
CA VAL A 178 -13.92 6.31 1.78
C VAL A 178 -14.67 6.66 3.05
N ARG A 179 -14.99 7.93 3.23
CA ARG A 179 -15.64 8.44 4.44
C ARG A 179 -16.95 9.17 4.10
N LYS A 180 -18.01 8.82 4.82
CA LYS A 180 -19.32 9.45 4.68
C LYS A 180 -19.31 10.89 5.18
N ASP A 181 -18.67 11.11 6.32
CA ASP A 181 -18.69 12.38 7.04
C ASP A 181 -17.49 13.28 6.71
N GLN A 182 -16.71 12.94 5.69
CA GLN A 182 -15.61 13.77 5.22
C GLN A 182 -16.15 15.09 4.67
N ALA A 183 -15.61 16.22 5.15
CA ALA A 183 -16.02 17.51 4.65
C ALA A 183 -15.63 17.69 3.16
N PRO A 184 -16.45 18.37 2.35
CA PRO A 184 -16.09 18.64 0.96
C PRO A 184 -14.76 19.40 0.87
N GLY A 185 -13.83 18.88 0.08
CA GLY A 185 -12.51 19.49 -0.10
C GLY A 185 -11.50 19.20 1.02
N ASP A 186 -11.89 18.46 2.06
CA ASP A 186 -10.97 17.97 3.08
C ASP A 186 -10.54 16.55 2.74
N TYR A 187 -9.29 16.38 2.37
CA TYR A 187 -8.67 15.11 2.01
C TYR A 187 -7.60 14.70 3.03
N LYS A 188 -7.59 15.31 4.20
CA LYS A 188 -6.70 14.89 5.27
C LYS A 188 -7.14 13.54 5.80
N ASP A 189 -6.16 12.72 6.17
CA ASP A 189 -6.45 11.45 6.80
C ASP A 189 -7.26 11.68 8.09
N PRO A 190 -8.51 11.22 8.15
CA PRO A 190 -9.23 11.24 9.40
C PRO A 190 -8.50 10.28 10.34
N VAL A 191 -7.91 10.83 11.40
CA VAL A 191 -7.11 10.10 12.39
C VAL A 191 -7.93 9.05 13.16
N SER A 192 -9.24 9.02 13.01
CA SER A 192 -10.10 7.98 13.56
C SER A 192 -9.97 6.69 12.74
N TYR A 193 -9.01 5.90 13.10
CA TYR A 193 -8.96 4.50 12.70
C TYR A 193 -10.09 3.77 13.41
N THR A 194 -11.21 3.61 12.75
CA THR A 194 -12.35 2.86 13.32
C THR A 194 -12.00 1.40 13.63
N HIS A 195 -10.96 0.88 13.04
CA HIS A 195 -10.43 -0.46 13.30
C HIS A 195 -9.31 -0.52 14.34
N LEU A 196 -8.72 0.63 14.72
CA LEU A 196 -7.72 0.74 15.78
C LEU A 196 -8.28 1.30 17.09
N THR A 197 -9.52 1.72 17.14
CA THR A 197 -10.21 1.95 18.40
C THR A 197 -10.47 0.58 19.00
N LEU A 198 -9.51 0.07 19.75
CA LEU A 198 -9.82 -0.92 20.77
C LEU A 198 -11.04 -0.40 21.53
N PRO A 199 -12.10 -1.21 21.71
CA PRO A 199 -13.19 -0.80 22.55
C PRO A 199 -12.59 -0.49 23.92
N THR A 200 -12.50 0.78 24.25
CA THR A 200 -12.25 1.20 25.61
C THR A 200 -13.40 0.63 26.39
N LYS A 201 -13.13 -0.41 27.16
CA LYS A 201 -14.10 -0.90 28.14
C LYS A 201 -14.47 0.27 29.04
N ALA A 202 -15.72 0.69 28.94
CA ALA A 202 -16.35 1.47 29.97
C ALA A 202 -16.45 0.62 31.25
#